data_ef220cc380dc428e197b56f9beaa367f
#
_entry.id   ef220cc380dc428e197b56f9beaa367f
#
_cell.length_a   1.000
_cell.length_b   1.000
_cell.length_c   1.000
_cell.angle_alpha   90.00
_cell.angle_beta   90.00
_cell.angle_gamma   90.00
#
_symmetry.space_group_name_H-M   'P 1'
#
loop_
_entity.id
_entity.type
_entity.pdbx_description
1 polymer ?
#
loop_
_entity_poly.entity_id
_entity_poly.type
_entity_poly.pdbx_seq_one_letter_code
_entity_poly.pdbx_strand_id
1 'polypeptide(L)'
;MYSDVFCKVYNEFGWNYYPEIFGEQLLVWLKLHDLKPRSSMDLACGTGILCEILHRNSIKASGMDFSSGMIDIARKGNPEIHYDVADMITYRPEVQFDLVTCTGDALNHISALSDVEKIFRNVHTYLAPDGYFVFDILNEHEISTSEPFQMDFSDTIRVWFQMTRPEEKQVNLKVRVYENGLLSFEENIRETVHDPAEICNLLRKCGFEVVRCADGLLEDHHGTTWFVIAKKRN
;
A
#
# COMPACT_ATOMS: atom_id res chain seq x y z
N MET A 1 11.84 5.76 -4.67
CA MET A 1 10.99 5.96 -5.88
C MET A 1 11.34 4.85 -6.84
N TYR A 2 10.33 4.18 -7.39
CA TYR A 2 10.54 3.11 -8.37
C TYR A 2 11.05 3.67 -9.69
N SER A 3 11.95 2.94 -10.36
CA SER A 3 12.41 3.29 -11.70
C SER A 3 11.29 3.11 -12.74
N ASP A 4 11.36 3.85 -13.84
CA ASP A 4 10.38 3.71 -14.93
C ASP A 4 10.33 2.28 -15.52
N VAL A 5 11.46 1.58 -15.47
CA VAL A 5 11.54 0.19 -15.92
C VAL A 5 10.80 -0.72 -14.96
N PHE A 6 11.01 -0.55 -13.65
CA PHE A 6 10.30 -1.30 -12.62
C PHE A 6 8.78 -1.10 -12.71
N CYS A 7 8.33 0.15 -12.86
CA CYS A 7 6.91 0.44 -13.03
C CYS A 7 6.26 -0.34 -14.19
N LYS A 8 6.94 -0.45 -15.33
CA LYS A 8 6.42 -1.16 -16.52
C LYS A 8 6.24 -2.65 -16.31
N VAL A 9 7.09 -3.26 -15.49
CA VAL A 9 7.07 -4.71 -15.24
C VAL A 9 6.39 -5.08 -13.93
N TYR A 10 5.96 -4.10 -13.14
CA TYR A 10 5.38 -4.28 -11.81
C TYR A 10 4.24 -5.32 -11.82
N ASN A 11 3.26 -5.14 -12.69
CA ASN A 11 2.14 -6.07 -12.79
C ASN A 11 2.56 -7.42 -13.40
N GLU A 12 3.52 -7.44 -14.34
CA GLU A 12 4.02 -8.67 -14.97
C GLU A 12 4.72 -9.59 -13.97
N PHE A 13 5.37 -9.02 -12.94
CA PHE A 13 6.05 -9.79 -11.89
C PHE A 13 5.14 -10.15 -10.71
N GLY A 14 3.84 -9.87 -10.81
CA GLY A 14 2.84 -10.33 -9.86
C GLY A 14 2.71 -9.44 -8.61
N TRP A 15 3.30 -8.24 -8.56
CA TRP A 15 3.08 -7.32 -7.44
C TRP A 15 1.64 -6.78 -7.38
N ASN A 16 0.88 -6.87 -8.48
CA ASN A 16 -0.56 -6.60 -8.50
C ASN A 16 -1.39 -7.60 -7.67
N TYR A 17 -0.84 -8.78 -7.37
CA TYR A 17 -1.56 -9.84 -6.63
C TYR A 17 -1.93 -9.42 -5.21
N TYR A 18 -1.06 -8.68 -4.53
CA TYR A 18 -1.32 -8.23 -3.18
C TYR A 18 -2.52 -7.27 -3.10
N PRO A 19 -2.59 -6.14 -3.85
CA PRO A 19 -3.76 -5.27 -3.84
C PRO A 19 -5.04 -5.96 -4.34
N GLU A 20 -4.96 -7.01 -5.17
CA GLU A 20 -6.11 -7.83 -5.56
C GLU A 20 -6.69 -8.56 -4.35
N ILE A 21 -5.88 -9.35 -3.64
CA ILE A 21 -6.31 -10.08 -2.43
C ILE A 21 -6.82 -9.10 -1.36
N PHE A 22 -6.07 -8.04 -1.12
CA PHE A 22 -6.45 -7.03 -0.13
C PHE A 22 -7.82 -6.43 -0.47
N GLY A 23 -8.06 -6.07 -1.74
CA GLY A 23 -9.32 -5.49 -2.19
C GLY A 23 -10.51 -6.42 -1.98
N GLU A 24 -10.36 -7.72 -2.26
CA GLU A 24 -11.39 -8.73 -2.01
C GLU A 24 -11.68 -8.86 -0.51
N GLN A 25 -10.65 -8.95 0.33
CA GLN A 25 -10.81 -9.03 1.78
C GLN A 25 -11.45 -7.77 2.36
N LEU A 26 -11.06 -6.59 1.87
CA LEU A 26 -11.64 -5.31 2.28
C LEU A 26 -13.14 -5.25 1.97
N LEU A 27 -13.56 -5.69 0.77
CA LEU A 27 -14.98 -5.75 0.40
C LEU A 27 -15.77 -6.70 1.29
N VAL A 28 -15.20 -7.85 1.64
CA VAL A 28 -15.80 -8.79 2.60
C VAL A 28 -15.92 -8.13 3.98
N TRP A 29 -14.85 -7.49 4.45
CA TRP A 29 -14.87 -6.79 5.74
C TRP A 29 -15.92 -5.69 5.80
N LEU A 30 -16.00 -4.84 4.78
CA LEU A 30 -17.01 -3.79 4.65
C LEU A 30 -18.44 -4.38 4.72
N LYS A 31 -18.68 -5.48 4.03
CA LYS A 31 -19.97 -6.17 4.02
C LYS A 31 -20.33 -6.76 5.39
N LEU A 32 -19.38 -7.39 6.07
CA LEU A 32 -19.59 -7.98 7.40
C LEU A 32 -19.95 -6.92 8.46
N HIS A 33 -19.50 -5.67 8.28
CA HIS A 33 -19.78 -4.56 9.19
C HIS A 33 -20.90 -3.63 8.70
N ASP A 34 -21.65 -4.02 7.64
CA ASP A 34 -22.70 -3.22 6.98
C ASP A 34 -22.25 -1.80 6.60
N LEU A 35 -20.98 -1.66 6.22
CA LEU A 35 -20.39 -0.39 5.78
C LEU A 35 -20.55 -0.23 4.27
N LYS A 36 -21.01 0.93 3.83
CA LYS A 36 -21.29 1.25 2.42
C LYS A 36 -20.63 2.56 2.01
N PRO A 37 -19.29 2.61 1.95
CA PRO A 37 -18.60 3.82 1.51
C PRO A 37 -19.00 4.14 0.06
N ARG A 38 -19.26 5.41 -0.22
CA ARG A 38 -19.61 5.90 -1.56
C ARG A 38 -18.40 6.40 -2.31
N SER A 39 -17.36 6.78 -1.58
CA SER A 39 -16.13 7.33 -2.12
C SER A 39 -14.90 6.78 -1.41
N SER A 40 -13.80 6.63 -2.17
CA SER A 40 -12.51 6.20 -1.62
C SER A 40 -11.35 6.98 -2.21
N MET A 41 -10.29 7.12 -1.42
CA MET A 41 -8.96 7.57 -1.83
C MET A 41 -7.94 6.49 -1.46
N ASP A 42 -7.15 6.07 -2.44
CA ASP A 42 -6.05 5.13 -2.23
C ASP A 42 -4.71 5.88 -2.27
N LEU A 43 -3.99 5.90 -1.14
CA LEU A 43 -2.68 6.53 -1.00
C LEU A 43 -1.61 5.53 -1.42
N ALA A 44 -0.65 5.97 -2.23
CA ALA A 44 0.36 5.13 -2.89
C ALA A 44 -0.31 4.01 -3.71
N CYS A 45 -1.28 4.38 -4.54
CA CYS A 45 -2.13 3.45 -5.28
C CYS A 45 -1.40 2.60 -6.34
N GLY A 46 -0.12 2.86 -6.61
CA GLY A 46 0.67 2.18 -7.62
C GLY A 46 -0.01 2.21 -8.99
N THR A 47 -0.19 1.04 -9.59
CA THR A 47 -0.83 0.88 -10.91
C THR A 47 -2.36 0.93 -10.87
N GLY A 48 -2.97 1.25 -9.70
CA GLY A 48 -4.40 1.53 -9.56
C GLY A 48 -5.30 0.30 -9.39
N ILE A 49 -4.76 -0.87 -9.11
CA ILE A 49 -5.51 -2.13 -9.00
C ILE A 49 -6.60 -2.07 -7.91
N LEU A 50 -6.25 -1.59 -6.70
CA LEU A 50 -7.24 -1.44 -5.63
C LEU A 50 -8.33 -0.43 -6.00
N CYS A 51 -7.95 0.70 -6.60
CA CYS A 51 -8.91 1.68 -7.10
C CYS A 51 -9.90 1.06 -8.10
N GLU A 52 -9.42 0.22 -9.02
CA GLU A 52 -10.26 -0.49 -9.99
C GLU A 52 -11.25 -1.44 -9.31
N ILE A 53 -10.79 -2.23 -8.33
CA ILE A 53 -11.63 -3.15 -7.57
C ILE A 53 -12.76 -2.39 -6.85
N LEU A 54 -12.42 -1.30 -6.16
CA LEU A 54 -13.40 -0.47 -5.46
C LEU A 54 -14.39 0.17 -6.45
N HIS A 55 -13.90 0.70 -7.57
CA HIS A 55 -14.73 1.30 -8.60
C HIS A 55 -15.74 0.30 -9.20
N ARG A 56 -15.32 -0.92 -9.53
CA ARG A 56 -16.19 -2.01 -10.02
C ARG A 56 -17.26 -2.41 -9.01
N ASN A 57 -17.01 -2.16 -7.72
CA ASN A 57 -17.97 -2.40 -6.62
C ASN A 57 -18.78 -1.15 -6.24
N SER A 58 -18.94 -0.20 -7.18
CA SER A 58 -19.77 1.00 -7.03
C SER A 58 -19.28 1.98 -5.95
N ILE A 59 -18.00 1.94 -5.61
CA ILE A 59 -17.34 2.94 -4.77
C ILE A 59 -16.60 3.92 -5.70
N LYS A 60 -16.94 5.21 -5.65
CA LYS A 60 -16.23 6.23 -6.46
C LYS A 60 -14.78 6.32 -5.97
N ALA A 61 -13.89 5.59 -6.64
CA ALA A 61 -12.49 5.54 -6.28
C ALA A 61 -11.69 6.71 -6.87
N SER A 62 -10.65 7.11 -6.14
CA SER A 62 -9.57 7.97 -6.59
C SER A 62 -8.26 7.43 -6.04
N GLY A 63 -7.13 7.72 -6.67
CA GLY A 63 -5.83 7.28 -6.21
C GLY A 63 -4.76 8.36 -6.32
N MET A 64 -3.72 8.25 -5.53
CA MET A 64 -2.51 9.05 -5.68
C MET A 64 -1.27 8.20 -5.47
N ASP A 65 -0.22 8.52 -6.20
CA ASP A 65 1.09 7.92 -6.01
C ASP A 65 2.19 8.95 -6.25
N PHE A 66 3.34 8.73 -5.62
CA PHE A 66 4.50 9.59 -5.82
C PHE A 66 5.18 9.36 -7.18
N SER A 67 5.04 8.17 -7.75
CA SER A 67 5.60 7.77 -9.04
C SER A 67 4.67 8.15 -10.19
N SER A 68 5.13 9.07 -11.04
CA SER A 68 4.42 9.40 -12.28
C SER A 68 4.29 8.19 -13.21
N GLY A 69 5.30 7.29 -13.24
CA GLY A 69 5.26 6.06 -14.03
C GLY A 69 4.15 5.11 -13.61
N MET A 70 3.90 4.96 -12.29
CA MET A 70 2.77 4.20 -11.76
C MET A 70 1.43 4.83 -12.15
N ILE A 71 1.30 6.14 -11.97
CA ILE A 71 0.08 6.88 -12.31
C ILE A 71 -0.23 6.84 -13.81
N ASP A 72 0.78 6.86 -14.68
CA ASP A 72 0.57 6.73 -16.11
C ASP A 72 0.00 5.36 -16.50
N ILE A 73 0.41 4.29 -15.80
CA ILE A 73 -0.15 2.94 -15.97
C ILE A 73 -1.58 2.90 -15.44
N ALA A 74 -1.83 3.43 -14.24
CA ALA A 74 -3.15 3.48 -13.62
C ALA A 74 -4.18 4.21 -14.52
N ARG A 75 -3.82 5.39 -15.05
CA ARG A 75 -4.67 6.17 -15.98
C ARG A 75 -4.97 5.46 -17.28
N LYS A 76 -4.01 4.67 -17.81
CA LYS A 76 -4.21 3.89 -19.03
C LYS A 76 -5.14 2.69 -18.80
N GLY A 77 -5.00 2.04 -17.63
CA GLY A 77 -5.84 0.92 -17.24
C GLY A 77 -7.30 1.33 -16.97
N ASN A 78 -7.49 2.46 -16.28
CA ASN A 78 -8.81 2.93 -15.84
C ASN A 78 -8.93 4.46 -15.97
N PRO A 79 -9.21 4.96 -17.19
CA PRO A 79 -9.27 6.41 -17.46
C PRO A 79 -10.45 7.13 -16.78
N GLU A 80 -11.44 6.40 -16.27
CA GLU A 80 -12.59 6.95 -15.55
C GLU A 80 -12.29 7.28 -14.08
N ILE A 81 -11.18 6.74 -13.54
CA ILE A 81 -10.76 6.97 -12.17
C ILE A 81 -9.81 8.18 -12.13
N HIS A 82 -10.00 9.03 -11.15
CA HIS A 82 -9.12 10.18 -10.95
C HIS A 82 -7.83 9.75 -10.22
N TYR A 83 -6.68 10.12 -10.79
CA TYR A 83 -5.37 9.82 -10.23
C TYR A 83 -4.48 11.06 -10.18
N ASP A 84 -3.82 11.29 -9.02
CA ASP A 84 -2.89 12.38 -8.79
C ASP A 84 -1.44 11.87 -8.67
N VAL A 85 -0.48 12.59 -9.21
CA VAL A 85 0.94 12.43 -8.87
C VAL A 85 1.22 13.34 -7.69
N ALA A 86 1.44 12.76 -6.50
CA ALA A 86 1.60 13.54 -5.27
C ALA A 86 2.41 12.78 -4.21
N ASP A 87 2.89 13.52 -3.19
CA ASP A 87 3.51 12.98 -2.00
C ASP A 87 2.49 12.85 -0.89
N MET A 88 2.25 11.62 -0.37
CA MET A 88 1.27 11.37 0.68
C MET A 88 1.53 12.15 1.98
N ILE A 89 2.80 12.55 2.24
CA ILE A 89 3.15 13.36 3.42
C ILE A 89 2.50 14.74 3.36
N THR A 90 2.34 15.29 2.15
CA THR A 90 1.81 16.63 1.93
C THR A 90 0.44 16.67 1.25
N TYR A 91 -0.06 15.53 0.79
CA TYR A 91 -1.31 15.43 0.05
C TYR A 91 -2.52 15.90 0.85
N ARG A 92 -3.29 16.83 0.27
CA ARG A 92 -4.50 17.41 0.87
C ARG A 92 -5.53 17.72 -0.21
N PRO A 93 -6.36 16.74 -0.58
CA PRO A 93 -7.46 16.96 -1.52
C PRO A 93 -8.52 17.89 -0.92
N GLU A 94 -9.23 18.64 -1.79
CA GLU A 94 -10.31 19.54 -1.37
C GLU A 94 -11.62 18.82 -1.04
N VAL A 95 -11.72 17.53 -1.37
CA VAL A 95 -12.91 16.70 -1.16
C VAL A 95 -12.71 15.73 -0.01
N GLN A 96 -13.81 15.27 0.58
CA GLN A 96 -13.79 14.25 1.63
C GLN A 96 -14.14 12.87 1.06
N PHE A 97 -13.60 11.83 1.69
CA PHE A 97 -13.81 10.43 1.33
C PHE A 97 -14.39 9.64 2.49
N ASP A 98 -15.27 8.69 2.20
CA ASP A 98 -15.83 7.78 3.22
C ASP A 98 -14.80 6.70 3.63
N LEU A 99 -13.89 6.36 2.71
CA LEU A 99 -12.83 5.37 2.90
C LEU A 99 -11.50 5.92 2.38
N VAL A 100 -10.44 5.76 3.16
CA VAL A 100 -9.06 5.98 2.72
C VAL A 100 -8.30 4.69 2.89
N THR A 101 -7.51 4.29 1.89
CA THR A 101 -6.65 3.12 1.93
C THR A 101 -5.18 3.51 1.73
N CYS A 102 -4.27 2.70 2.24
CA CYS A 102 -2.82 2.83 1.99
C CYS A 102 -2.19 1.45 2.19
N THR A 103 -1.98 0.70 1.12
CA THR A 103 -1.68 -0.73 1.18
C THR A 103 -0.41 -1.10 0.44
N GLY A 104 0.03 -2.36 0.63
CA GLY A 104 1.28 -2.85 0.06
C GLY A 104 2.50 -2.24 0.74
N ASP A 105 2.49 -2.25 2.09
CA ASP A 105 3.58 -1.72 2.94
C ASP A 105 4.03 -0.27 2.61
N ALA A 106 3.15 0.50 1.95
CA ALA A 106 3.48 1.84 1.48
C ALA A 106 3.91 2.79 2.62
N LEU A 107 3.33 2.66 3.83
CA LEU A 107 3.77 3.43 5.00
C LEU A 107 5.18 3.06 5.46
N ASN A 108 5.68 1.86 5.16
CA ASN A 108 7.02 1.42 5.52
C ASN A 108 8.12 2.12 4.71
N HIS A 109 7.77 2.75 3.58
CA HIS A 109 8.68 3.64 2.86
C HIS A 109 8.94 4.97 3.59
N ILE A 110 8.14 5.30 4.60
CA ILE A 110 8.27 6.53 5.40
C ILE A 110 9.07 6.22 6.66
N SER A 111 10.33 6.64 6.70
CA SER A 111 11.23 6.29 7.81
C SER A 111 10.96 7.05 9.11
N ALA A 112 10.51 8.31 9.02
CA ALA A 112 10.31 9.15 10.19
C ALA A 112 8.86 9.07 10.70
N LEU A 113 8.66 8.68 11.97
CA LEU A 113 7.34 8.67 12.61
C LEU A 113 6.67 10.06 12.60
N SER A 114 7.46 11.14 12.60
CA SER A 114 6.92 12.50 12.45
C SER A 114 6.26 12.74 11.09
N ASP A 115 6.70 12.07 10.03
CA ASP A 115 6.10 12.16 8.70
C ASP A 115 4.88 11.24 8.60
N VAL A 116 4.91 10.06 9.24
CA VAL A 116 3.72 9.22 9.43
C VAL A 116 2.62 9.99 10.20
N GLU A 117 2.99 10.75 11.25
CA GLU A 117 2.04 11.61 11.97
C GLU A 117 1.42 12.67 11.05
N LYS A 118 2.20 13.29 10.15
CA LYS A 118 1.67 14.25 9.17
C LYS A 118 0.66 13.60 8.23
N ILE A 119 0.97 12.39 7.73
CA ILE A 119 0.05 11.61 6.88
C ILE A 119 -1.26 11.37 7.63
N PHE A 120 -1.22 10.87 8.86
CA PHE A 120 -2.43 10.59 9.65
C PHE A 120 -3.26 11.86 9.91
N ARG A 121 -2.61 12.99 10.25
CA ARG A 121 -3.29 14.27 10.41
C ARG A 121 -3.95 14.73 9.11
N ASN A 122 -3.27 14.57 7.97
CA ASN A 122 -3.81 14.93 6.67
C ASN A 122 -5.02 14.05 6.33
N VAL A 123 -4.88 12.70 6.47
CA VAL A 123 -5.99 11.76 6.26
C VAL A 123 -7.20 12.15 7.12
N HIS A 124 -6.98 12.49 8.39
CA HIS A 124 -8.06 12.92 9.27
C HIS A 124 -8.82 14.15 8.72
N THR A 125 -8.15 15.10 8.04
CA THR A 125 -8.81 16.30 7.50
C THR A 125 -9.76 15.99 6.35
N TYR A 126 -9.37 15.10 5.44
CA TYR A 126 -10.17 14.78 4.25
C TYR A 126 -10.95 13.46 4.35
N LEU A 127 -10.88 12.76 5.47
CA LEU A 127 -11.80 11.68 5.76
C LEU A 127 -13.15 12.25 6.23
N ALA A 128 -14.24 11.75 5.68
CA ALA A 128 -15.59 12.13 6.08
C ALA A 128 -15.87 11.79 7.56
N PRO A 129 -16.83 12.43 8.23
CA PRO A 129 -17.29 12.00 9.55
C PRO A 129 -17.66 10.51 9.52
N ASP A 130 -17.26 9.76 10.55
CA ASP A 130 -17.41 8.29 10.63
C ASP A 130 -16.71 7.48 9.53
N GLY A 131 -15.87 8.12 8.72
CA GLY A 131 -15.09 7.46 7.68
C GLY A 131 -13.98 6.57 8.25
N TYR A 132 -13.48 5.67 7.40
CA TYR A 132 -12.47 4.67 7.78
C TYR A 132 -11.16 4.87 7.02
N PHE A 133 -10.07 4.73 7.74
CA PHE A 133 -8.72 4.62 7.18
C PHE A 133 -8.20 3.20 7.39
N VAL A 134 -7.90 2.51 6.30
CA VAL A 134 -7.45 1.11 6.29
C VAL A 134 -6.09 1.03 5.61
N PHE A 135 -5.12 0.48 6.31
CA PHE A 135 -3.76 0.34 5.79
C PHE A 135 -3.07 -0.89 6.36
N ASP A 136 -1.93 -1.23 5.80
CA ASP A 136 -1.05 -2.26 6.32
C ASP A 136 0.35 -1.71 6.62
N ILE A 137 1.07 -2.46 7.45
CA ILE A 137 2.49 -2.28 7.73
C ILE A 137 3.15 -3.67 7.85
N LEU A 138 4.43 -3.73 7.58
CA LEU A 138 5.22 -4.96 7.68
C LEU A 138 5.13 -5.57 9.08
N ASN A 139 4.90 -6.88 9.13
CA ASN A 139 5.00 -7.67 10.35
C ASN A 139 6.45 -8.11 10.55
N GLU A 140 7.13 -7.58 11.56
CA GLU A 140 8.55 -7.87 11.81
C GLU A 140 8.85 -9.37 12.06
N HIS A 141 7.87 -10.12 12.56
CA HIS A 141 8.01 -11.54 12.85
C HIS A 141 8.00 -12.42 11.60
N GLU A 142 7.40 -11.91 10.52
CA GLU A 142 7.28 -12.60 9.23
C GLU A 142 8.38 -12.21 8.22
N ILE A 143 9.17 -11.19 8.55
CA ILE A 143 10.30 -10.78 7.71
C ILE A 143 11.44 -11.78 7.89
N SER A 144 11.49 -12.78 7.03
CA SER A 144 12.65 -13.66 6.95
C SER A 144 13.70 -13.07 6.01
N THR A 145 14.91 -12.86 6.53
CA THR A 145 16.07 -12.68 5.64
C THR A 145 16.29 -13.99 4.89
N SER A 146 16.09 -13.97 3.60
CA SER A 146 16.22 -15.15 2.77
C SER A 146 17.55 -15.16 2.03
N GLU A 147 18.10 -16.37 1.83
CA GLU A 147 19.09 -16.56 0.76
C GLU A 147 18.49 -16.02 -0.54
N PRO A 148 19.31 -15.43 -1.42
CA PRO A 148 18.82 -14.96 -2.71
C PRO A 148 18.09 -16.06 -3.46
N PHE A 149 16.92 -15.77 -4.00
CA PHE A 149 16.21 -16.72 -4.84
C PHE A 149 15.94 -16.14 -6.23
N GLN A 150 15.74 -17.01 -7.20
CA GLN A 150 15.50 -16.63 -8.59
C GLN A 150 14.17 -17.24 -9.05
N MET A 151 13.48 -16.51 -9.90
CA MET A 151 12.28 -16.97 -10.59
C MET A 151 12.43 -16.71 -12.09
N ASP A 152 12.12 -17.70 -12.89
CA ASP A 152 12.04 -17.55 -14.34
C ASP A 152 10.60 -17.16 -14.70
N PHE A 153 10.41 -15.96 -15.21
CA PHE A 153 9.11 -15.45 -15.66
C PHE A 153 8.81 -15.83 -17.11
N SER A 154 9.87 -16.04 -17.89
CA SER A 154 9.79 -16.54 -19.26
C SER A 154 11.13 -17.18 -19.66
N ASP A 155 11.22 -17.73 -20.88
CA ASP A 155 12.48 -18.26 -21.43
C ASP A 155 13.59 -17.22 -21.49
N THR A 156 13.24 -15.93 -21.48
CA THR A 156 14.18 -14.80 -21.66
C THR A 156 14.30 -13.93 -20.42
N ILE A 157 13.33 -13.97 -19.49
CA ILE A 157 13.28 -13.08 -18.31
C ILE A 157 13.46 -13.87 -17.03
N ARG A 158 14.49 -13.54 -16.29
CA ARG A 158 14.78 -14.05 -14.94
C ARG A 158 14.83 -12.90 -13.94
N VAL A 159 14.17 -13.08 -12.81
CA VAL A 159 14.20 -12.14 -11.70
C VAL A 159 14.87 -12.76 -10.50
N TRP A 160 15.78 -12.01 -9.90
CA TRP A 160 16.51 -12.36 -8.71
C TRP A 160 16.06 -11.43 -7.57
N PHE A 161 15.79 -12.03 -6.42
CA PHE A 161 15.33 -11.33 -5.22
C PHE A 161 16.27 -11.61 -4.06
N GLN A 162 16.51 -10.60 -3.25
CA GLN A 162 17.19 -10.75 -1.97
C GLN A 162 16.60 -9.79 -0.95
N MET A 163 16.10 -10.34 0.15
CA MET A 163 15.69 -9.56 1.30
C MET A 163 16.80 -9.58 2.35
N THR A 164 17.18 -8.41 2.84
CA THR A 164 18.20 -8.23 3.89
C THR A 164 17.66 -7.31 4.97
N ARG A 165 18.16 -7.51 6.20
CA ARG A 165 17.82 -6.66 7.37
C ARG A 165 19.11 -6.06 7.91
N PRO A 166 19.58 -4.92 7.34
CA PRO A 166 20.85 -4.32 7.71
C PRO A 166 20.85 -3.76 9.14
N GLU A 167 19.67 -3.34 9.63
CA GLU A 167 19.43 -2.82 10.97
C GLU A 167 18.10 -3.38 11.51
N GLU A 168 17.88 -3.29 12.83
CA GLU A 168 16.71 -3.86 13.50
C GLU A 168 15.39 -3.36 12.90
N LYS A 169 15.32 -2.06 12.54
CA LYS A 169 14.11 -1.43 11.98
C LYS A 169 14.19 -1.17 10.47
N GLN A 170 15.10 -1.81 9.75
CA GLN A 170 15.25 -1.62 8.31
C GLN A 170 15.21 -2.93 7.54
N VAL A 171 14.46 -2.94 6.45
CA VAL A 171 14.42 -4.00 5.48
C VAL A 171 14.82 -3.45 4.12
N ASN A 172 15.68 -4.19 3.41
CA ASN A 172 16.02 -3.90 2.03
C ASN A 172 15.61 -5.09 1.16
N LEU A 173 14.75 -4.84 0.18
CA LEU A 173 14.48 -5.76 -0.90
C LEU A 173 15.27 -5.32 -2.13
N LYS A 174 16.21 -6.15 -2.56
CA LYS A 174 16.93 -5.98 -3.82
C LYS A 174 16.30 -6.86 -4.89
N VAL A 175 15.94 -6.25 -6.02
CA VAL A 175 15.39 -6.91 -7.19
C VAL A 175 16.32 -6.70 -8.36
N ARG A 176 16.70 -7.78 -9.05
CA ARG A 176 17.47 -7.73 -10.29
C ARG A 176 16.71 -8.45 -11.40
N VAL A 177 16.57 -7.81 -12.52
CA VAL A 177 15.95 -8.41 -13.70
C VAL A 177 17.00 -8.64 -14.78
N TYR A 178 17.05 -9.87 -15.25
CA TYR A 178 17.93 -10.30 -16.33
C TYR A 178 17.07 -10.61 -17.56
N GLU A 179 17.42 -10.03 -18.70
CA GLU A 179 16.83 -10.33 -20.00
C GLU A 179 17.88 -10.97 -20.90
N ASN A 180 17.59 -12.14 -21.44
CA ASN A 180 18.55 -12.92 -22.27
C ASN A 180 19.91 -13.13 -21.55
N GLY A 181 19.89 -13.30 -20.23
CA GLY A 181 21.09 -13.48 -19.40
C GLY A 181 21.89 -12.22 -19.10
N LEU A 182 21.46 -11.06 -19.55
CA LEU A 182 22.06 -9.75 -19.27
C LEU A 182 21.25 -9.01 -18.21
N LEU A 183 21.94 -8.34 -17.28
CA LEU A 183 21.25 -7.48 -16.28
C LEU A 183 20.57 -6.32 -16.99
N SER A 184 19.25 -6.29 -16.95
CA SER A 184 18.42 -5.24 -17.55
C SER A 184 18.24 -4.07 -16.57
N PHE A 185 17.89 -4.35 -15.31
CA PHE A 185 17.84 -3.33 -14.26
C PHE A 185 18.03 -3.91 -12.85
N GLU A 186 18.34 -3.06 -11.90
CA GLU A 186 18.39 -3.34 -10.46
C GLU A 186 17.56 -2.29 -9.71
N GLU A 187 16.68 -2.75 -8.82
CA GLU A 187 15.93 -1.90 -7.89
C GLU A 187 16.33 -2.23 -6.45
N ASN A 188 16.43 -1.21 -5.60
CA ASN A 188 16.66 -1.35 -4.17
C ASN A 188 15.53 -0.66 -3.42
N ILE A 189 14.65 -1.44 -2.84
CA ILE A 189 13.51 -0.99 -2.06
C ILE A 189 13.92 -1.01 -0.59
N ARG A 190 13.81 0.15 0.08
CA ARG A 190 14.11 0.30 1.50
C ARG A 190 12.85 0.60 2.25
N GLU A 191 12.64 -0.12 3.33
CA GLU A 191 11.47 -0.02 4.18
C GLU A 191 11.87 0.06 5.65
N THR A 192 11.08 0.77 6.42
CA THR A 192 11.24 0.90 7.86
C THR A 192 10.19 0.06 8.56
N VAL A 193 10.61 -0.82 9.45
CA VAL A 193 9.69 -1.61 10.28
C VAL A 193 9.16 -0.73 11.40
N HIS A 194 7.85 -0.47 11.37
CA HIS A 194 7.17 0.30 12.40
C HIS A 194 6.57 -0.62 13.45
N ASP A 195 6.70 -0.25 14.73
CA ASP A 195 6.02 -0.94 15.82
C ASP A 195 4.49 -0.68 15.73
N PRO A 196 3.65 -1.73 15.63
CA PRO A 196 2.20 -1.58 15.56
C PRO A 196 1.61 -0.81 16.73
N ALA A 197 2.18 -0.95 17.93
CA ALA A 197 1.72 -0.21 19.11
C ALA A 197 2.02 1.29 19.00
N GLU A 198 3.21 1.66 18.49
CA GLU A 198 3.56 3.07 18.21
C GLU A 198 2.62 3.66 17.15
N ILE A 199 2.34 2.93 16.07
CA ILE A 199 1.40 3.36 15.00
C ILE A 199 -0.01 3.55 15.55
N CYS A 200 -0.53 2.60 16.34
CA CYS A 200 -1.85 2.71 16.96
C CYS A 200 -1.94 3.90 17.94
N ASN A 201 -0.89 4.18 18.71
CA ASN A 201 -0.84 5.33 19.59
C ASN A 201 -0.82 6.64 18.80
N LEU A 202 -0.10 6.69 17.70
CA LEU A 202 -0.03 7.84 16.81
C LEU A 202 -1.40 8.15 16.17
N LEU A 203 -2.12 7.11 15.72
CA LEU A 203 -3.49 7.25 15.21
C LEU A 203 -4.42 7.88 16.25
N ARG A 204 -4.40 7.36 17.50
CA ARG A 204 -5.24 7.90 18.59
C ARG A 204 -4.93 9.38 18.87
N LYS A 205 -3.64 9.75 18.84
CA LYS A 205 -3.17 11.14 18.98
C LYS A 205 -3.67 12.03 17.82
N CYS A 206 -3.83 11.46 16.64
CA CYS A 206 -4.34 12.16 15.45
C CYS A 206 -5.87 12.18 15.34
N GLY A 207 -6.61 11.72 16.34
CA GLY A 207 -8.08 11.80 16.36
C GLY A 207 -8.79 10.57 15.82
N PHE A 208 -8.11 9.43 15.69
CA PHE A 208 -8.73 8.18 15.27
C PHE A 208 -9.08 7.27 16.45
N GLU A 209 -10.09 6.46 16.25
CA GLU A 209 -10.34 5.23 17.00
C GLU A 209 -9.71 4.06 16.23
N VAL A 210 -8.83 3.29 16.89
CA VAL A 210 -8.28 2.06 16.30
C VAL A 210 -9.30 0.94 16.51
N VAL A 211 -9.93 0.54 15.41
CA VAL A 211 -10.95 -0.52 15.39
C VAL A 211 -10.30 -1.90 15.35
N ARG A 212 -9.22 -2.03 14.57
CA ARG A 212 -8.46 -3.28 14.44
C ARG A 212 -6.97 -2.96 14.26
N CYS A 213 -6.13 -3.80 14.83
CA CYS A 213 -4.70 -3.89 14.54
C CYS A 213 -4.30 -5.35 14.75
N ALA A 214 -4.14 -6.12 13.67
CA ALA A 214 -3.92 -7.56 13.72
C ALA A 214 -3.19 -8.04 12.45
N ASP A 215 -2.64 -9.25 12.52
CA ASP A 215 -1.88 -9.92 11.46
C ASP A 215 -2.76 -10.49 10.31
N GLY A 216 -3.92 -9.94 10.12
CA GLY A 216 -4.85 -10.27 9.04
C GLY A 216 -6.02 -9.29 9.03
N LEU A 217 -6.56 -9.01 7.85
CA LEU A 217 -7.74 -8.15 7.72
C LEU A 217 -9.01 -8.87 8.20
N LEU A 218 -9.10 -10.16 7.95
CA LEU A 218 -10.17 -11.06 8.42
C LEU A 218 -9.63 -11.97 9.53
N GLU A 219 -10.51 -12.45 10.42
CA GLU A 219 -10.11 -13.21 11.63
C GLU A 219 -9.40 -14.53 11.33
N ASP A 220 -9.68 -15.15 10.17
CA ASP A 220 -9.14 -16.47 9.79
C ASP A 220 -7.92 -16.37 8.85
N HIS A 221 -7.39 -15.17 8.61
CA HIS A 221 -6.26 -14.98 7.71
C HIS A 221 -5.08 -14.38 8.47
N HIS A 222 -4.05 -15.21 8.67
CA HIS A 222 -2.75 -14.76 9.16
C HIS A 222 -1.88 -14.38 7.97
N GLY A 223 -1.22 -13.22 8.05
CA GLY A 223 -0.45 -12.64 6.95
C GLY A 223 0.92 -12.13 7.38
N THR A 224 1.71 -11.77 6.37
CA THR A 224 3.04 -11.17 6.54
C THR A 224 2.98 -9.70 6.95
N THR A 225 1.78 -9.15 7.10
CA THR A 225 1.55 -7.73 7.39
C THR A 225 0.56 -7.54 8.53
N TRP A 226 0.76 -6.47 9.30
CA TRP A 226 -0.23 -5.97 10.23
C TRP A 226 -1.25 -5.12 9.50
N PHE A 227 -2.54 -5.47 9.62
CA PHE A 227 -3.64 -4.65 9.11
C PHE A 227 -4.16 -3.74 10.20
N VAL A 228 -4.31 -2.47 9.86
CA VAL A 228 -4.82 -1.45 10.76
C VAL A 228 -6.07 -0.83 10.17
N ILE A 229 -7.14 -0.84 10.96
CA ILE A 229 -8.40 -0.18 10.64
C ILE A 229 -8.64 0.89 11.68
N ALA A 230 -8.74 2.13 11.23
CA ALA A 230 -8.96 3.28 12.06
C ALA A 230 -10.22 4.04 11.62
N LYS A 231 -11.07 4.40 12.58
CA LYS A 231 -12.28 5.22 12.35
C LYS A 231 -12.01 6.65 12.77
N LYS A 232 -12.42 7.62 11.97
CA LYS A 232 -12.37 9.04 12.35
C LYS A 232 -13.28 9.28 13.55
N ARG A 233 -12.73 9.90 14.62
CA ARG A 233 -13.53 10.43 15.72
C ARG A 233 -14.05 11.82 15.36
N ASN A 234 -15.29 12.08 15.71
CA ASN A 234 -15.94 13.40 15.57
C ASN A 234 -15.43 14.38 16.63
#